data_8bea25e921e88d51ac6703d3ab965a8b
#
_entry.id   8bea25e921e88d51ac6703d3ab965a8b
#
_cell.length_a   1.000
_cell.length_b   1.000
_cell.length_c   1.000
_cell.angle_alpha   90.00
_cell.angle_beta   90.00
_cell.angle_gamma   90.00
#
_symmetry.space_group_name_H-M   'P 1'
#
loop_
_entity.id
_entity.type
_entity.pdbx_description
1 polymer ?
#
loop_
_entity_poly.entity_id
_entity_poly.type
_entity_poly.pdbx_seq_one_letter_code
_entity_poly.pdbx_strand_id
1 'polypeptide(L)'
;PELKSFDIVALYHGLQMQLPVYLNAALELEERRAPGKTVEPAGIFYYRIKDPIVDREKDDHALEEEDFKELRLDGMINAKEEVIEHLEHQLSGTSVLNPIGKNKDGSLNRYSKVLPPERLLPCFPIQRKKKLR
;
A
#
# COMPACT_ATOMS: atom_id res chain seq x y z
N PRO A 1 -17.73 9.36 -12.86
CA PRO A 1 -16.85 8.19 -12.77
C PRO A 1 -16.60 7.88 -11.31
N GLU A 2 -17.02 6.70 -10.86
CA GLU A 2 -16.77 6.23 -9.51
C GLU A 2 -15.26 6.18 -9.27
N LEU A 3 -14.81 6.77 -8.18
CA LEU A 3 -13.43 6.68 -7.73
C LEU A 3 -13.11 5.22 -7.46
N LYS A 4 -12.18 4.65 -8.22
CA LYS A 4 -11.74 3.27 -8.03
C LYS A 4 -11.14 3.14 -6.62
N SER A 5 -11.77 2.33 -5.78
CA SER A 5 -11.20 1.86 -4.53
C SER A 5 -10.38 0.59 -4.78
N PHE A 6 -9.39 0.33 -3.93
CA PHE A 6 -8.65 -0.92 -3.98
C PHE A 6 -9.54 -2.09 -3.52
N ASP A 7 -9.72 -3.07 -4.39
CA ASP A 7 -10.48 -4.28 -4.11
C ASP A 7 -9.62 -5.52 -4.38
N ILE A 8 -9.29 -6.25 -3.32
CA ILE A 8 -8.46 -7.47 -3.39
C ILE A 8 -9.17 -8.59 -4.16
N VAL A 9 -10.50 -8.64 -4.11
CA VAL A 9 -11.29 -9.65 -4.84
C VAL A 9 -11.27 -9.34 -6.33
N ALA A 10 -11.48 -8.08 -6.70
CA ALA A 10 -11.34 -7.61 -8.08
C ALA A 10 -9.92 -7.86 -8.62
N LEU A 11 -8.91 -7.63 -7.79
CA LEU A 11 -7.53 -7.93 -8.13
C LEU A 11 -7.32 -9.43 -8.40
N TYR A 12 -7.82 -10.29 -7.52
CA TYR A 12 -7.74 -11.74 -7.68
C TYR A 12 -8.41 -12.23 -8.98
N HIS A 13 -9.49 -11.60 -9.38
CA HIS A 13 -10.19 -11.87 -10.65
C HIS A 13 -9.59 -11.16 -11.87
N GLY A 14 -8.45 -10.51 -11.72
CA GLY A 14 -7.74 -9.86 -12.83
C GLY A 14 -8.34 -8.52 -13.29
N LEU A 15 -9.22 -7.90 -12.50
CA LEU A 15 -9.90 -6.65 -12.87
C LEU A 15 -9.10 -5.39 -12.54
N GLN A 16 -8.21 -5.43 -11.56
CA GLN A 16 -7.36 -4.30 -11.14
C GLN A 16 -5.87 -4.58 -11.39
N MET A 17 -5.54 -5.00 -12.61
CA MET A 17 -4.20 -5.47 -12.98
C MET A 17 -3.11 -4.39 -13.02
N GLN A 18 -3.48 -3.12 -13.06
CA GLN A 18 -2.56 -2.01 -13.25
C GLN A 18 -1.51 -1.91 -12.15
N LEU A 19 -1.92 -1.94 -10.89
CA LEU A 19 -1.01 -1.82 -9.75
C LEU A 19 0.02 -2.97 -9.66
N PRO A 20 -0.38 -4.24 -9.79
CA PRO A 20 0.56 -5.34 -9.82
C PRO A 20 1.55 -5.31 -10.99
N VAL A 21 1.10 -4.90 -12.17
CA VAL A 21 1.98 -4.72 -13.33
C VAL A 21 3.03 -3.65 -13.03
N TYR A 22 2.64 -2.52 -12.47
CA TYR A 22 3.58 -1.47 -12.08
C TYR A 22 4.52 -1.90 -10.96
N LEU A 23 4.02 -2.65 -9.96
CA LEU A 23 4.87 -3.20 -8.91
C LEU A 23 5.95 -4.12 -9.48
N ASN A 24 5.59 -5.04 -10.38
CA ASN A 24 6.54 -5.94 -11.01
C ASN A 24 7.58 -5.20 -11.85
N ALA A 25 7.15 -4.20 -12.62
CA ALA A 25 8.06 -3.36 -13.40
C ALA A 25 9.01 -2.57 -12.50
N ALA A 26 8.53 -2.03 -11.39
CA ALA A 26 9.34 -1.32 -10.41
C ALA A 26 10.38 -2.23 -9.75
N LEU A 27 9.97 -3.44 -9.33
CA LEU A 27 10.88 -4.43 -8.75
C LEU A 27 11.99 -4.82 -9.73
N GLU A 28 11.64 -5.09 -10.99
CA GLU A 28 12.62 -5.42 -12.02
C GLU A 28 13.60 -4.26 -12.28
N LEU A 29 13.10 -3.04 -12.28
CA LEU A 29 13.94 -1.85 -12.45
C LEU A 29 14.92 -1.67 -11.28
N GLU A 30 14.45 -1.84 -10.04
CA GLU A 30 15.31 -1.72 -8.86
C GLU A 30 16.32 -2.87 -8.75
N GLU A 31 15.98 -4.09 -9.13
CA GLU A 31 16.92 -5.21 -9.24
C GLU A 31 18.07 -4.91 -10.23
N ARG A 32 17.76 -4.19 -11.32
CA ARG A 32 18.78 -3.75 -12.29
C ARG A 32 19.63 -2.61 -11.78
N ARG A 33 19.06 -1.68 -11.00
CA ARG A 33 19.78 -0.53 -10.42
C ARG A 33 20.71 -0.92 -9.28
N ALA A 34 20.33 -1.92 -8.51
CA ALA A 34 21.07 -2.38 -7.35
C ALA A 34 21.42 -3.88 -7.43
N PRO A 35 22.26 -4.30 -8.38
CA PRO A 35 22.60 -5.71 -8.55
C PRO A 35 23.26 -6.26 -7.29
N GLY A 36 22.75 -7.41 -6.82
CA GLY A 36 23.24 -8.07 -5.59
C GLY A 36 22.52 -7.63 -4.31
N LYS A 37 21.61 -6.66 -4.36
CA LYS A 37 20.72 -6.33 -3.24
C LYS A 37 19.38 -7.06 -3.40
N THR A 38 18.81 -7.45 -2.27
CA THR A 38 17.45 -8.00 -2.26
C THR A 38 16.46 -6.85 -2.36
N VAL A 39 15.63 -6.86 -3.39
CA VAL A 39 14.54 -5.90 -3.57
C VAL A 39 13.24 -6.56 -3.11
N GLU A 40 12.51 -5.89 -2.25
CA GLU A 40 11.28 -6.39 -1.66
C GLU A 40 10.13 -5.40 -1.87
N PRO A 41 8.93 -5.88 -2.29
CA PRO A 41 7.78 -5.00 -2.46
C PRO A 41 7.30 -4.48 -1.10
N ALA A 42 7.17 -3.17 -0.96
CA ALA A 42 6.63 -2.55 0.26
C ALA A 42 5.10 -2.50 0.27
N GLY A 43 4.48 -2.26 -0.88
CA GLY A 43 3.04 -2.18 -1.01
C GLY A 43 2.59 -1.64 -2.36
N ILE A 44 1.28 -1.60 -2.53
CA ILE A 44 0.61 -1.01 -3.69
C ILE A 44 -0.53 -0.12 -3.21
N PHE A 45 -0.68 1.07 -3.78
CA PHE A 45 -1.64 2.06 -3.32
C PHE A 45 -2.31 2.80 -4.46
N TYR A 46 -3.58 3.14 -4.27
CA TYR A 46 -4.25 4.23 -4.98
C TYR A 46 -4.16 5.50 -4.14
N TYR A 47 -3.73 6.57 -4.77
CA TYR A 47 -3.77 7.91 -4.18
C TYR A 47 -4.88 8.72 -4.87
N ARG A 48 -5.74 9.35 -4.08
CA ARG A 48 -6.81 10.19 -4.60
C ARG A 48 -6.25 11.59 -4.88
N ILE A 49 -6.21 11.96 -6.16
CA ILE A 49 -5.89 13.32 -6.60
C ILE A 49 -7.23 14.06 -6.75
N LYS A 50 -7.88 14.36 -5.64
CA LYS A 50 -9.11 15.15 -5.62
C LYS A 50 -8.96 16.20 -4.54
N ASP A 51 -9.18 17.45 -4.91
CA ASP A 51 -9.27 18.52 -3.94
C ASP A 51 -10.54 18.30 -3.09
N PRO A 52 -10.42 18.01 -1.79
CA PRO A 52 -11.59 17.80 -0.97
C PRO A 52 -12.39 19.10 -0.89
N ILE A 53 -13.66 19.05 -1.27
CA ILE A 53 -14.58 20.15 -1.02
C ILE A 53 -14.99 20.06 0.44
N VAL A 54 -14.37 20.88 1.25
CA VAL A 54 -14.64 20.92 2.68
C VAL A 54 -15.62 22.05 2.98
N ASP A 55 -16.65 21.75 3.78
CA ASP A 55 -17.60 22.76 4.27
C ASP A 55 -16.87 23.73 5.20
N ARG A 56 -16.79 24.99 4.83
CA ARG A 56 -16.08 26.07 5.55
C ARG A 56 -16.69 26.45 6.92
N GLU A 57 -17.74 25.75 7.36
CA GLU A 57 -18.39 26.03 8.65
C GLU A 57 -17.75 25.27 9.83
N LYS A 58 -16.70 24.48 9.60
CA LYS A 58 -16.01 23.70 10.63
C LYS A 58 -14.74 24.40 11.10
N ASP A 59 -14.36 24.13 12.34
CA ASP A 59 -13.13 24.60 12.96
C ASP A 59 -11.90 24.10 12.19
N ASP A 60 -10.86 24.93 12.02
CA ASP A 60 -9.69 24.63 11.19
C ASP A 60 -9.04 23.28 11.50
N HIS A 61 -8.99 22.87 12.77
CA HIS A 61 -8.46 21.56 13.18
C HIS A 61 -9.33 20.37 12.72
N ALA A 62 -10.65 20.53 12.71
CA ALA A 62 -11.56 19.47 12.23
C ALA A 62 -11.49 19.33 10.71
N LEU A 63 -11.19 20.41 9.99
CA LEU A 63 -11.01 20.44 8.56
C LEU A 63 -9.74 19.69 8.15
N GLU A 64 -8.62 19.95 8.83
CA GLU A 64 -7.36 19.24 8.58
C GLU A 64 -7.49 17.72 8.80
N GLU A 65 -8.19 17.28 9.86
CA GLU A 65 -8.41 15.85 10.10
C GLU A 65 -9.29 15.17 9.04
N GLU A 66 -10.29 15.88 8.52
CA GLU A 66 -11.15 15.36 7.43
C GLU A 66 -10.38 15.29 6.12
N ASP A 67 -9.58 16.31 5.79
CA ASP A 67 -8.72 16.32 4.62
C ASP A 67 -7.72 15.15 4.64
N PHE A 68 -7.09 14.89 5.77
CA PHE A 68 -6.18 13.74 5.93
C PHE A 68 -6.90 12.40 5.76
N LYS A 69 -8.15 12.26 6.26
CA LYS A 69 -8.93 11.03 6.09
C LYS A 69 -9.29 10.79 4.63
N GLU A 70 -9.60 11.85 3.87
CA GLU A 70 -9.89 11.74 2.44
C GLU A 70 -8.64 11.44 1.59
N LEU A 71 -7.48 11.93 2.01
CA LEU A 71 -6.19 11.68 1.36
C LEU A 71 -5.55 10.34 1.73
N ARG A 72 -6.18 9.58 2.63
CA ARG A 72 -5.67 8.28 3.06
C ARG A 72 -5.45 7.34 1.87
N LEU A 73 -4.28 6.72 1.84
CA LEU A 73 -3.92 5.74 0.84
C LEU A 73 -4.86 4.52 0.90
N ASP A 74 -5.31 4.07 -0.24
CA ASP A 74 -6.11 2.85 -0.37
C ASP A 74 -5.31 1.79 -1.11
N GLY A 75 -5.02 0.67 -0.46
CA GLY A 75 -4.16 -0.35 -1.03
C GLY A 75 -3.80 -1.45 -0.05
N MET A 76 -2.70 -2.12 -0.33
CA MET A 76 -2.18 -3.22 0.48
C MET A 76 -0.70 -3.02 0.78
N ILE A 77 -0.30 -3.35 1.99
CA ILE A 77 1.07 -3.23 2.50
C ILE A 77 1.65 -4.63 2.74
N ASN A 78 2.95 -4.78 2.55
CA ASN A 78 3.68 -5.97 2.94
C ASN A 78 3.63 -6.13 4.48
N ALA A 79 3.22 -7.31 4.93
CA ALA A 79 3.02 -7.59 6.35
C ALA A 79 4.32 -7.73 7.16
N LYS A 80 5.50 -7.65 6.52
CA LYS A 80 6.77 -7.69 7.24
C LYS A 80 6.94 -6.48 8.13
N GLU A 81 7.32 -6.71 9.37
CA GLU A 81 7.50 -5.64 10.36
C GLU A 81 8.53 -4.61 9.93
N GLU A 82 9.66 -5.05 9.36
CA GLU A 82 10.70 -4.16 8.81
C GLU A 82 10.16 -3.21 7.73
N VAL A 83 9.28 -3.70 6.85
CA VAL A 83 8.67 -2.88 5.79
C VAL A 83 7.73 -1.86 6.40
N ILE A 84 6.91 -2.26 7.37
CA ILE A 84 5.98 -1.38 8.06
C ILE A 84 6.74 -0.28 8.81
N GLU A 85 7.82 -0.62 9.49
CA GLU A 85 8.66 0.34 10.21
C GLU A 85 9.35 1.35 9.29
N HIS A 86 9.73 0.93 8.08
CA HIS A 86 10.28 1.86 7.07
C HIS A 86 9.20 2.77 6.45
N LEU A 87 7.97 2.28 6.31
CA LEU A 87 6.87 3.09 5.79
C LEU A 87 6.37 4.10 6.81
N GLU A 88 6.33 3.73 8.07
CA GLU A 88 5.85 4.57 9.15
C GLU A 88 6.59 4.27 10.46
N HIS A 89 7.62 5.06 10.69
CA HIS A 89 8.47 4.92 11.87
C HIS A 89 7.67 5.20 13.15
N GLN A 90 7.79 4.30 14.15
CA GLN A 90 7.10 4.41 15.44
C GLN A 90 5.56 4.44 15.33
N LEU A 91 4.99 3.63 14.44
CA LEU A 91 3.54 3.51 14.33
C LEU A 91 2.91 3.17 15.68
N SER A 92 2.07 4.09 16.19
CA SER A 92 1.28 3.93 17.40
C SER A 92 -0.19 4.20 17.12
N GLY A 93 -1.06 3.23 17.37
CA GLY A 93 -2.47 3.35 17.02
C GLY A 93 -2.73 3.22 15.52
N THR A 94 -3.64 4.01 15.00
CA THR A 94 -4.02 3.98 13.57
C THR A 94 -3.24 5.05 12.80
N SER A 95 -2.60 4.64 11.68
CA SER A 95 -1.96 5.58 10.78
C SER A 95 -2.94 6.56 10.16
N VAL A 96 -2.50 7.79 9.98
CA VAL A 96 -3.27 8.85 9.30
C VAL A 96 -3.33 8.61 7.80
N LEU A 97 -2.20 8.27 7.18
CA LEU A 97 -2.09 8.13 5.72
C LEU A 97 -2.15 6.68 5.24
N ASN A 98 -1.53 5.77 5.97
CA ASN A 98 -1.41 4.38 5.56
C ASN A 98 -2.60 3.53 6.05
N PRO A 99 -3.04 2.50 5.29
CA PRO A 99 -4.15 1.64 5.70
C PRO A 99 -3.70 0.58 6.74
N ILE A 100 -2.99 1.01 7.77
CA ILE A 100 -2.48 0.18 8.88
C ILE A 100 -2.74 0.80 10.23
N GLY A 101 -2.73 -0.03 11.25
CA GLY A 101 -2.78 0.39 12.64
C GLY A 101 -2.28 -0.72 13.56
N LYS A 102 -1.73 -0.33 14.70
CA LYS A 102 -1.30 -1.23 15.77
C LYS A 102 -2.25 -1.14 16.97
N ASN A 103 -2.50 -2.28 17.58
CA ASN A 103 -3.17 -2.39 18.87
C ASN A 103 -2.23 -1.96 20.01
N LYS A 104 -2.76 -1.84 21.21
CA LYS A 104 -1.96 -1.50 22.41
C LYS A 104 -0.90 -2.55 22.75
N ASP A 105 -1.08 -3.79 22.31
CA ASP A 105 -0.12 -4.91 22.48
C ASP A 105 0.96 -4.94 21.39
N GLY A 106 0.95 -3.99 20.45
CA GLY A 106 1.89 -3.90 19.33
C GLY A 106 1.52 -4.75 18.11
N SER A 107 0.50 -5.60 18.19
CA SER A 107 0.01 -6.37 17.04
C SER A 107 -0.70 -5.47 16.03
N LEU A 108 -0.73 -5.89 14.76
CA LEU A 108 -1.52 -5.20 13.75
C LEU A 108 -3.01 -5.37 14.04
N ASN A 109 -3.77 -4.30 13.93
CA ASN A 109 -5.20 -4.36 14.12
C ASN A 109 -5.88 -5.06 12.93
N ARG A 110 -7.11 -5.57 13.14
CA ARG A 110 -7.86 -6.34 12.14
C ARG A 110 -8.26 -5.53 10.89
N TYR A 111 -8.19 -4.21 10.95
CA TYR A 111 -8.50 -3.32 9.82
C TYR A 111 -7.28 -2.97 8.98
N SER A 112 -6.09 -3.41 9.41
CA SER A 112 -4.87 -3.22 8.65
C SER A 112 -4.92 -4.00 7.35
N LYS A 113 -4.75 -3.29 6.23
CA LYS A 113 -4.72 -3.88 4.90
C LYS A 113 -3.30 -4.38 4.59
N VAL A 114 -2.96 -5.55 5.10
CA VAL A 114 -1.65 -6.16 4.94
C VAL A 114 -1.73 -7.52 4.25
N LEU A 115 -0.73 -7.83 3.45
CA LEU A 115 -0.55 -9.14 2.83
C LEU A 115 0.87 -9.66 3.12
N PRO A 116 1.02 -10.95 3.42
CA PRO A 116 2.33 -11.56 3.46
C PRO A 116 3.00 -11.45 2.08
N PRO A 117 4.35 -11.30 2.03
CA PRO A 117 5.08 -11.07 0.78
C PRO A 117 4.84 -12.14 -0.27
N GLU A 118 4.62 -13.39 0.15
CA GLU A 118 4.29 -14.51 -0.73
C GLU A 118 2.97 -14.30 -1.48
N ARG A 119 2.05 -13.51 -0.93
CA ARG A 119 0.76 -13.18 -1.54
C ARG A 119 0.74 -11.87 -2.30
N LEU A 120 1.70 -10.99 -2.08
CA LEU A 120 1.87 -9.80 -2.91
C LEU A 120 2.45 -10.14 -4.30
N LEU A 121 3.29 -11.18 -4.37
CA LEU A 121 3.96 -11.59 -5.61
C LEU A 121 3.18 -12.58 -6.48
N PRO A 122 2.40 -13.57 -5.98
CA PRO A 122 1.82 -14.62 -6.82
C PRO A 122 0.54 -14.22 -7.55
N CYS A 123 -0.02 -13.05 -7.30
CA CYS A 123 -1.11 -12.58 -8.17
C CYS A 123 -0.66 -12.48 -9.63
N PHE A 124 0.66 -12.53 -9.90
CA PHE A 124 1.22 -12.47 -11.26
C PHE A 124 2.50 -13.30 -11.34
N PRO A 125 2.42 -14.54 -11.88
CA PRO A 125 3.62 -15.26 -12.28
C PRO A 125 4.22 -14.59 -13.52
N ILE A 126 4.89 -13.46 -13.36
CA ILE A 126 5.95 -13.14 -14.30
C ILE A 126 7.01 -14.19 -14.02
N GLN A 127 7.10 -15.15 -14.93
CA GLN A 127 8.14 -16.15 -14.89
C GLN A 127 9.48 -15.41 -14.79
N ARG A 128 10.03 -15.32 -13.58
CA ARG A 128 11.43 -14.95 -13.43
C ARG A 128 12.18 -15.99 -14.24
N LYS A 129 12.64 -15.60 -15.43
CA LYS A 129 13.57 -16.42 -16.19
C LYS A 129 14.74 -16.67 -15.26
N LYS A 130 14.82 -17.89 -14.68
CA LYS A 130 16.05 -18.35 -14.04
C LYS A 130 17.13 -18.13 -15.07
N LYS A 131 18.03 -17.18 -14.82
CA LYS A 131 19.29 -17.12 -15.57
C LYS A 131 19.93 -18.48 -15.35
N LEU A 132 19.84 -19.35 -16.36
CA LEU A 132 20.72 -20.48 -16.48
C LEU A 132 22.14 -19.91 -16.49
N ARG A 133 22.93 -20.32 -15.49
CA ARG A 133 24.36 -20.06 -15.45
C ARG A 133 25.03 -20.87 -16.56
#